data_58aba9e3e8a07a41b20b2bb14a87268c
#
_entry.id   58aba9e3e8a07a41b20b2bb14a87268c
#
_cell.length_a   1.000
_cell.length_b   1.000
_cell.length_c   1.000
_cell.angle_alpha   90.00
_cell.angle_beta   90.00
_cell.angle_gamma   90.00
#
_symmetry.space_group_name_H-M   'P 1'
#
loop_
_entity.id
_entity.type
_entity.pdbx_description
1 polymer ?
#
loop_
_entity_poly.entity_id
_entity_poly.type
_entity_poly.pdbx_seq_one_letter_code
_entity_poly.pdbx_strand_id
1 'polypeptide(L)'
;MAATSETLKMARIAGMDYAEAADAMTVAIRAFKMEMSDTQTVTDVYSKVAAITASDSEELAIAMSKTASSAASVGSSFENTTAMLAVMVETTRESAQNLGSALKSIISRYGEMKTGATVDEDGEIIDYNKVDTALKSIGISLKDAQY
;
A
#
# COMPACT_ATOMS: atom_id res chain seq x y z
N MET A 1 25.83 0.79 -6.93
CA MET A 1 25.75 0.40 -8.36
C MET A 1 24.61 -0.55 -8.68
N ALA A 2 24.27 -1.52 -7.84
CA ALA A 2 23.13 -2.44 -8.09
C ALA A 2 21.77 -1.70 -8.16
N ALA A 3 21.47 -0.82 -7.21
CA ALA A 3 20.21 -0.08 -7.19
C ALA A 3 19.95 0.76 -8.46
N THR A 4 20.98 1.41 -9.00
CA THR A 4 20.87 2.20 -10.25
C THR A 4 20.52 1.31 -11.44
N SER A 5 21.11 0.10 -11.52
CA SER A 5 20.81 -0.87 -12.57
C SER A 5 19.37 -1.39 -12.49
N GLU A 6 18.88 -1.67 -11.29
CA GLU A 6 17.48 -2.13 -11.09
C GLU A 6 16.48 -1.02 -11.39
N THR A 7 16.77 0.23 -10.99
CA THR A 7 15.92 1.38 -11.35
C THR A 7 15.83 1.56 -12.87
N LEU A 8 16.93 1.40 -13.61
CA LEU A 8 16.93 1.45 -15.08
C LEU A 8 16.12 0.32 -15.70
N LYS A 9 16.20 -0.90 -15.14
CA LYS A 9 15.38 -2.02 -15.59
C LYS A 9 13.90 -1.74 -15.37
N MET A 10 13.54 -1.25 -14.18
CA MET A 10 12.16 -0.88 -13.86
C MET A 10 11.63 0.19 -14.80
N ALA A 11 12.40 1.26 -15.04
CA ALA A 11 12.05 2.32 -15.97
C ALA A 11 11.72 1.77 -17.37
N ARG A 12 12.55 0.85 -17.88
CA ARG A 12 12.33 0.21 -19.19
C ARG A 12 11.14 -0.72 -19.24
N ILE A 13 10.92 -1.50 -18.18
CA ILE A 13 9.81 -2.48 -18.10
C ILE A 13 8.47 -1.75 -17.94
N ALA A 14 8.45 -0.73 -17.09
CA ALA A 14 7.23 0.02 -16.79
C ALA A 14 6.93 1.15 -17.80
N GLY A 15 7.84 1.46 -18.71
CA GLY A 15 7.68 2.59 -19.62
C GLY A 15 7.78 3.96 -18.96
N MET A 16 8.30 4.03 -17.74
CA MET A 16 8.46 5.24 -16.93
C MET A 16 9.80 5.95 -17.26
N ASP A 17 9.89 7.24 -16.92
CA ASP A 17 11.20 7.86 -16.88
C ASP A 17 12.04 7.38 -15.67
N TYR A 18 13.34 7.69 -15.69
CA TYR A 18 14.25 7.25 -14.63
C TYR A 18 13.88 7.85 -13.26
N ALA A 19 13.44 9.11 -13.22
CA ALA A 19 13.10 9.79 -11.98
C ALA A 19 11.84 9.16 -11.36
N GLU A 20 10.83 8.89 -12.16
CA GLU A 20 9.60 8.21 -11.73
C GLU A 20 9.89 6.80 -11.19
N ALA A 21 10.72 6.03 -11.90
CA ALA A 21 11.13 4.71 -11.45
C ALA A 21 11.95 4.75 -10.15
N ALA A 22 12.81 5.76 -10.00
CA ALA A 22 13.59 5.97 -8.78
C ALA A 22 12.70 6.34 -7.58
N ASP A 23 11.70 7.17 -7.81
CA ASP A 23 10.71 7.53 -6.78
C ASP A 23 9.88 6.31 -6.37
N ALA A 24 9.39 5.53 -7.32
CA ALA A 24 8.64 4.30 -7.06
C ALA A 24 9.44 3.28 -6.24
N MET A 25 10.73 3.06 -6.61
CA MET A 25 11.65 2.23 -5.83
C MET A 25 11.83 2.76 -4.41
N THR A 26 12.06 4.07 -4.27
CA THR A 26 12.28 4.71 -2.98
C THR A 26 11.06 4.57 -2.08
N VAL A 27 9.86 4.76 -2.63
CA VAL A 27 8.59 4.57 -1.90
C VAL A 27 8.48 3.14 -1.38
N ALA A 28 8.69 2.14 -2.23
CA ALA A 28 8.61 0.74 -1.84
C ALA A 28 9.61 0.41 -0.71
N ILE A 29 10.89 0.70 -0.94
CA ILE A 29 11.98 0.41 0.01
C ILE A 29 11.72 1.07 1.38
N ARG A 30 11.39 2.35 1.39
CA ARG A 30 11.20 3.09 2.65
C ARG A 30 9.93 2.69 3.39
N ALA A 31 8.80 2.58 2.69
CA ALA A 31 7.53 2.28 3.34
C ALA A 31 7.52 0.89 3.99
N PHE A 32 8.04 -0.10 3.28
CA PHE A 32 8.07 -1.48 3.76
C PHE A 32 9.36 -1.86 4.51
N LYS A 33 10.23 -0.87 4.80
CA LYS A 33 11.49 -1.05 5.52
C LYS A 33 12.39 -2.14 4.90
N MET A 34 12.39 -2.20 3.58
CA MET A 34 13.23 -3.10 2.81
C MET A 34 14.67 -2.57 2.74
N GLU A 35 15.63 -3.44 2.46
CA GLU A 35 17.02 -3.05 2.26
C GLU A 35 17.26 -2.61 0.80
N MET A 36 18.33 -1.87 0.58
CA MET A 36 18.73 -1.47 -0.79
C MET A 36 19.13 -2.66 -1.68
N SER A 37 19.41 -3.81 -1.11
CA SER A 37 19.59 -5.08 -1.80
C SER A 37 18.30 -5.63 -2.41
N ASP A 38 17.14 -5.21 -1.88
CA ASP A 38 15.83 -5.75 -2.27
C ASP A 38 15.24 -5.02 -3.50
N THR A 39 15.98 -4.08 -4.10
CA THR A 39 15.54 -3.38 -5.31
C THR A 39 15.18 -4.32 -6.45
N GLN A 40 15.89 -5.44 -6.59
CA GLN A 40 15.54 -6.48 -7.56
C GLN A 40 14.20 -7.11 -7.25
N THR A 41 13.91 -7.40 -5.98
CA THR A 41 12.60 -7.93 -5.54
C THR A 41 11.47 -7.00 -5.92
N VAL A 42 11.64 -5.69 -5.73
CA VAL A 42 10.63 -4.69 -6.12
C VAL A 42 10.34 -4.75 -7.63
N THR A 43 11.39 -4.75 -8.46
CA THR A 43 11.27 -4.85 -9.92
C THR A 43 10.59 -6.17 -10.34
N ASP A 44 11.00 -7.28 -9.75
CA ASP A 44 10.48 -8.61 -10.06
C ASP A 44 9.00 -8.75 -9.69
N VAL A 45 8.58 -8.20 -8.54
CA VAL A 45 7.18 -8.25 -8.10
C VAL A 45 6.30 -7.45 -9.04
N TYR A 46 6.65 -6.19 -9.35
CA TYR A 46 5.87 -5.39 -10.30
C TYR A 46 5.77 -6.08 -11.66
N SER A 47 6.90 -6.56 -12.19
CA SER A 47 6.95 -7.21 -13.50
C SER A 47 6.12 -8.50 -13.54
N LYS A 48 6.22 -9.34 -12.50
CA LYS A 48 5.47 -10.60 -12.42
C LYS A 48 3.97 -10.36 -12.30
N VAL A 49 3.57 -9.41 -11.47
CA VAL A 49 2.16 -9.08 -11.29
C VAL A 49 1.58 -8.51 -12.58
N ALA A 50 2.27 -7.56 -13.21
CA ALA A 50 1.85 -7.00 -14.49
C ALA A 50 1.76 -8.05 -15.62
N ALA A 51 2.61 -9.09 -15.57
CA ALA A 51 2.57 -10.17 -16.57
C ALA A 51 1.38 -11.12 -16.44
N ILE A 52 0.74 -11.20 -15.28
CA ILE A 52 -0.37 -12.14 -15.01
C ILE A 52 -1.71 -11.46 -14.75
N THR A 53 -1.75 -10.12 -14.75
CA THR A 53 -2.95 -9.32 -14.55
C THR A 53 -3.12 -8.33 -15.70
N ALA A 54 -4.24 -7.64 -15.74
CA ALA A 54 -4.49 -6.58 -16.74
C ALA A 54 -3.96 -5.20 -16.29
N SER A 55 -3.10 -5.15 -15.26
CA SER A 55 -2.40 -3.95 -14.81
C SER A 55 -1.01 -3.86 -15.43
N ASP A 56 -0.45 -2.66 -15.51
CA ASP A 56 0.97 -2.49 -15.85
C ASP A 56 1.80 -2.09 -14.63
N SER A 57 3.13 -2.13 -14.77
CA SER A 57 4.04 -1.81 -13.68
C SER A 57 4.01 -0.34 -13.28
N GLU A 58 3.70 0.57 -14.21
CA GLU A 58 3.54 2.01 -13.95
C GLU A 58 2.30 2.25 -13.10
N GLU A 59 1.15 1.69 -13.50
CA GLU A 59 -0.11 1.80 -12.73
C GLU A 59 0.07 1.29 -11.31
N LEU A 60 0.71 0.13 -11.14
CA LEU A 60 0.97 -0.45 -9.83
C LEU A 60 1.88 0.45 -8.97
N ALA A 61 2.92 1.03 -9.56
CA ALA A 61 3.84 1.93 -8.86
C ALA A 61 3.14 3.23 -8.43
N ILE A 62 2.32 3.82 -9.30
CA ILE A 62 1.53 5.02 -8.99
C ILE A 62 0.53 4.75 -7.86
N ALA A 63 -0.22 3.65 -7.93
CA ALA A 63 -1.17 3.27 -6.89
C ALA A 63 -0.45 3.00 -5.55
N MET A 64 0.69 2.30 -5.60
CA MET A 64 1.52 2.02 -4.44
C MET A 64 2.00 3.29 -3.76
N SER A 65 2.38 4.32 -4.50
CA SER A 65 2.84 5.59 -3.93
C SER A 65 1.83 6.25 -2.99
N LYS A 66 0.54 5.99 -3.18
CA LYS A 66 -0.55 6.53 -2.36
C LYS A 66 -0.85 5.70 -1.12
N THR A 67 -0.59 4.39 -1.16
CA THR A 67 -1.04 3.45 -0.12
C THR A 67 0.09 2.81 0.69
N ALA A 68 1.32 2.83 0.20
CA ALA A 68 2.44 2.07 0.77
C ALA A 68 2.62 2.26 2.29
N SER A 69 2.65 3.51 2.76
CA SER A 69 2.83 3.80 4.20
C SER A 69 1.68 3.25 5.04
N SER A 70 0.43 3.41 4.59
CA SER A 70 -0.74 2.89 5.30
C SER A 70 -0.77 1.36 5.30
N ALA A 71 -0.42 0.72 4.18
CA ALA A 71 -0.33 -0.73 4.09
C ALA A 71 0.75 -1.30 5.03
N ALA A 72 1.93 -0.69 5.05
CA ALA A 72 3.00 -1.09 5.93
C ALA A 72 2.64 -0.90 7.42
N SER A 73 1.91 0.16 7.78
CA SER A 73 1.51 0.43 9.17
C SER A 73 0.58 -0.63 9.76
N VAL A 74 -0.21 -1.31 8.93
CA VAL A 74 -1.07 -2.43 9.36
C VAL A 74 -0.41 -3.80 9.18
N GLY A 75 0.88 -3.83 8.80
CA GLY A 75 1.66 -5.06 8.66
C GLY A 75 1.46 -5.79 7.33
N SER A 76 0.89 -5.14 6.30
CA SER A 76 0.86 -5.72 4.96
C SER A 76 2.26 -5.71 4.36
N SER A 77 2.62 -6.77 3.60
CA SER A 77 3.87 -6.79 2.85
C SER A 77 3.75 -6.03 1.53
N PHE A 78 4.89 -5.73 0.91
CA PHE A 78 4.95 -5.12 -0.41
C PHE A 78 4.22 -5.98 -1.46
N GLU A 79 4.47 -7.29 -1.45
CA GLU A 79 3.87 -8.25 -2.39
C GLU A 79 2.35 -8.32 -2.23
N ASN A 80 1.86 -8.43 -0.99
CA ASN A 80 0.43 -8.48 -0.72
C ASN A 80 -0.27 -7.18 -1.15
N THR A 81 0.35 -6.04 -0.87
CA THR A 81 -0.19 -4.74 -1.27
C THR A 81 -0.23 -4.60 -2.79
N THR A 82 0.83 -5.03 -3.48
CA THR A 82 0.88 -5.03 -4.96
C THR A 82 -0.20 -5.94 -5.55
N ALA A 83 -0.39 -7.13 -4.99
CA ALA A 83 -1.43 -8.05 -5.44
C ALA A 83 -2.85 -7.47 -5.24
N MET A 84 -3.12 -6.84 -4.11
CA MET A 84 -4.41 -6.16 -3.88
C MET A 84 -4.65 -5.04 -4.91
N LEU A 85 -3.64 -4.21 -5.18
CA LEU A 85 -3.74 -3.14 -6.18
C LEU A 85 -4.00 -3.70 -7.57
N ALA A 86 -3.30 -4.76 -7.97
CA ALA A 86 -3.49 -5.39 -9.26
C ALA A 86 -4.92 -5.91 -9.46
N VAL A 87 -5.48 -6.59 -8.46
CA VAL A 87 -6.88 -7.04 -8.50
C VAL A 87 -7.84 -5.87 -8.62
N MET A 88 -7.57 -4.76 -7.91
CA MET A 88 -8.40 -3.56 -7.99
C MET A 88 -8.33 -2.93 -9.39
N VAL A 89 -7.14 -2.79 -9.98
CA VAL A 89 -6.95 -2.29 -11.36
C VAL A 89 -7.71 -3.17 -12.35
N GLU A 90 -7.50 -4.48 -12.28
CA GLU A 90 -8.12 -5.45 -13.19
C GLU A 90 -9.65 -5.43 -13.12
N THR A 91 -10.21 -5.32 -11.89
CA THR A 91 -11.65 -5.42 -11.67
C THR A 91 -12.39 -4.13 -11.99
N THR A 92 -11.83 -2.97 -11.60
CA THR A 92 -12.56 -1.70 -11.66
C THR A 92 -12.23 -0.86 -12.88
N ARG A 93 -11.04 -1.01 -13.44
CA ARG A 93 -10.51 -0.15 -14.53
C ARG A 93 -10.45 1.33 -14.17
N GLU A 94 -10.42 1.65 -12.89
CA GLU A 94 -10.24 3.00 -12.38
C GLU A 94 -8.78 3.44 -12.46
N SER A 95 -8.54 4.75 -12.37
CA SER A 95 -7.18 5.28 -12.40
C SER A 95 -6.33 4.77 -11.21
N ALA A 96 -5.06 4.56 -11.45
CA ALA A 96 -4.12 4.10 -10.43
C ALA A 96 -4.09 5.00 -9.18
N GLN A 97 -4.19 6.32 -9.35
CA GLN A 97 -4.27 7.29 -8.24
C GLN A 97 -5.52 7.09 -7.39
N ASN A 98 -6.67 6.88 -8.04
CA ASN A 98 -7.94 6.65 -7.35
C ASN A 98 -7.89 5.35 -6.56
N LEU A 99 -7.37 4.28 -7.17
CA LEU A 99 -7.27 2.97 -6.53
C LEU A 99 -6.32 2.96 -5.35
N GLY A 100 -5.15 3.59 -5.48
CA GLY A 100 -4.22 3.75 -4.38
C GLY A 100 -4.83 4.53 -3.21
N SER A 101 -5.55 5.62 -3.50
CA SER A 101 -6.26 6.42 -2.49
C SER A 101 -7.42 5.65 -1.85
N ALA A 102 -8.16 4.86 -2.63
CA ALA A 102 -9.24 4.02 -2.12
C ALA A 102 -8.70 2.94 -1.17
N LEU A 103 -7.64 2.23 -1.57
CA LEU A 103 -7.02 1.22 -0.72
C LEU A 103 -6.45 1.85 0.56
N LYS A 104 -5.79 3.01 0.47
CA LYS A 104 -5.36 3.78 1.65
C LYS A 104 -6.53 4.05 2.59
N SER A 105 -7.66 4.51 2.08
CA SER A 105 -8.85 4.83 2.89
C SER A 105 -9.44 3.57 3.56
N ILE A 106 -9.49 2.45 2.85
CA ILE A 106 -9.94 1.16 3.41
C ILE A 106 -9.03 0.73 4.55
N ILE A 107 -7.73 0.78 4.34
CA ILE A 107 -6.72 0.38 5.34
C ILE A 107 -6.78 1.29 6.58
N SER A 108 -6.90 2.61 6.38
CA SER A 108 -7.02 3.56 7.49
C SER A 108 -8.27 3.29 8.33
N ARG A 109 -9.42 3.08 7.70
CA ARG A 109 -10.66 2.74 8.40
C ARG A 109 -10.58 1.39 9.12
N TYR A 110 -9.91 0.41 8.52
CA TYR A 110 -9.65 -0.86 9.19
C TYR A 110 -8.76 -0.69 10.43
N GLY A 111 -7.71 0.15 10.32
CA GLY A 111 -6.86 0.52 11.45
C GLY A 111 -7.64 1.20 12.58
N GLU A 112 -8.51 2.15 12.24
CA GLU A 112 -9.41 2.82 13.19
C GLU A 112 -10.32 1.82 13.91
N MET A 113 -10.93 0.89 13.18
CA MET A 113 -11.76 -0.17 13.76
C MET A 113 -10.97 -1.05 14.72
N LYS A 114 -9.75 -1.42 14.36
CA LYS A 114 -8.87 -2.27 15.19
C LYS A 114 -8.41 -1.57 16.46
N THR A 115 -8.15 -0.28 16.41
CA THR A 115 -7.70 0.50 17.57
C THR A 115 -8.87 1.05 18.42
N GLY A 116 -10.08 1.07 17.86
CA GLY A 116 -11.25 1.65 18.49
C GLY A 116 -11.19 3.18 18.64
N ALA A 117 -10.27 3.82 17.95
CA ALA A 117 -10.07 5.27 18.02
C ALA A 117 -9.66 5.82 16.66
N THR A 118 -10.11 7.03 16.35
CA THR A 118 -9.61 7.81 15.22
C THR A 118 -8.36 8.55 15.63
N VAL A 119 -7.30 8.43 14.86
CA VAL A 119 -6.05 9.15 15.07
C VAL A 119 -5.88 10.22 13.99
N ASP A 120 -5.27 11.35 14.34
CA ASP A 120 -4.89 12.39 13.39
C ASP A 120 -3.63 12.02 12.58
N GLU A 121 -3.17 12.95 11.75
CA GLU A 121 -1.97 12.76 10.93
C GLU A 121 -0.69 12.58 11.76
N ASP A 122 -0.70 13.05 13.02
CA ASP A 122 0.41 12.96 13.98
C ASP A 122 0.31 11.71 14.89
N GLY A 123 -0.78 10.95 14.77
CA GLY A 123 -1.01 9.73 15.56
C GLY A 123 -1.65 9.97 16.92
N GLU A 124 -2.15 11.18 17.20
CA GLU A 124 -2.92 11.47 18.40
C GLU A 124 -4.37 11.00 18.27
N ILE A 125 -4.93 10.48 19.36
CA ILE A 125 -6.32 10.00 19.39
C ILE A 125 -7.24 11.23 19.41
N ILE A 126 -7.97 11.46 18.30
CA ILE A 126 -8.90 12.58 18.19
C ILE A 126 -10.28 12.20 18.76
N ASP A 127 -10.72 10.96 18.52
CA ASP A 127 -12.03 10.50 18.98
C ASP A 127 -12.09 8.98 19.02
N TYR A 128 -12.97 8.43 19.86
CA TYR A 128 -13.29 7.03 19.82
C TYR A 128 -14.20 6.75 18.62
N ASN A 129 -13.85 5.73 17.86
CA ASN A 129 -14.61 5.29 16.70
C ASN A 129 -16.10 5.12 17.09
N LYS A 130 -17.00 5.68 16.29
CA LYS A 130 -18.45 5.53 16.47
C LYS A 130 -18.88 4.07 16.53
N VAL A 131 -18.17 3.17 15.85
CA VAL A 131 -18.41 1.72 15.87
C VAL A 131 -18.05 1.14 17.24
N ASP A 132 -16.91 1.51 17.82
CA ASP A 132 -16.52 1.06 19.17
C ASP A 132 -17.50 1.59 20.23
N THR A 133 -17.92 2.83 20.10
CA THR A 133 -18.93 3.44 20.99
C THR A 133 -20.27 2.70 20.87
N ALA A 134 -20.72 2.42 19.66
CA ALA A 134 -21.96 1.67 19.43
C ALA A 134 -21.85 0.23 19.95
N LEU A 135 -20.74 -0.44 19.75
CA LEU A 135 -20.50 -1.80 20.26
C LEU A 135 -20.44 -1.82 21.79
N LYS A 136 -19.79 -0.85 22.41
CA LYS A 136 -19.76 -0.69 23.87
C LYS A 136 -21.14 -0.49 24.47
N SER A 137 -22.05 0.21 23.77
CA SER A 137 -23.42 0.41 24.23
C SER A 137 -24.24 -0.88 24.35
N ILE A 138 -23.82 -1.92 23.64
CA ILE A 138 -24.41 -3.27 23.69
C ILE A 138 -23.50 -4.28 24.40
N GLY A 139 -22.49 -3.80 25.13
CA GLY A 139 -21.59 -4.62 25.98
C GLY A 139 -20.46 -5.34 25.22
N ILE A 140 -20.19 -4.98 23.98
CA ILE A 140 -19.10 -5.56 23.18
C ILE A 140 -17.95 -4.54 23.09
N SER A 141 -16.73 -4.96 23.39
CA SER A 141 -15.50 -4.16 23.20
C SER A 141 -14.65 -4.73 22.07
N LEU A 142 -14.21 -3.88 21.15
CA LEU A 142 -13.28 -4.30 20.09
C LEU A 142 -11.92 -4.74 20.64
N LYS A 143 -11.56 -4.29 21.87
CA LYS A 143 -10.31 -4.70 22.52
C LYS A 143 -10.34 -6.12 23.06
N ASP A 144 -11.52 -6.61 23.41
CA ASP A 144 -11.70 -7.95 23.98
C ASP A 144 -11.81 -9.04 22.89
N ALA A 145 -11.88 -8.63 21.62
CA ALA A 145 -11.92 -9.52 20.46
C ALA A 145 -10.51 -9.90 19.92
N GLN A 146 -9.46 -9.58 20.62
CA GLN A 146 -8.09 -10.04 20.27
C GLN A 146 -7.84 -11.43 20.84
N TYR A 147 -7.96 -12.42 19.96
CA TYR A 147 -7.42 -13.76 20.16
C TYR A 147 -6.02 -13.87 19.59
#